data_78b3663adfe623c2d738a25cc207368e
#
_entry.id   78b3663adfe623c2d738a25cc207368e
#
_cell.length_a   1.000
_cell.length_b   1.000
_cell.length_c   1.000
_cell.angle_alpha   90.00
_cell.angle_beta   90.00
_cell.angle_gamma   90.00
#
_symmetry.space_group_name_H-M   'P 1'
#
loop_
_entity.id
_entity.type
_entity.pdbx_description
1 polymer ?
#
loop_
_entity_poly.entity_id
_entity_poly.type
_entity_poly.pdbx_seq_one_letter_code
_entity_poly.pdbx_strand_id
1 'polypeptide(L)'
;MKIALTLRQDEARSPEMERERAIERDVEACRRNDWEAKTRLIQTFMPLLTSLAKKRSQDTAALNRYIEAGKTGLVNSTRHYKSSVNGKFQVFALNYIEDHMNRLDRPGIFKRLFGRS
;
A
#
# COMPACT_ATOMS: atom_id res chain seq x y z
N MET A 1 17.98 -37.23 -4.57
CA MET A 1 18.72 -36.02 -4.80
C MET A 1 17.95 -34.98 -5.60
N LYS A 2 17.62 -35.36 -6.82
CA LYS A 2 16.88 -34.46 -7.69
C LYS A 2 15.53 -34.10 -7.10
N ILE A 3 14.89 -35.04 -6.43
CA ILE A 3 13.59 -34.79 -5.82
C ILE A 3 13.70 -33.72 -4.73
N ALA A 4 14.76 -33.81 -3.94
CA ALA A 4 14.96 -32.84 -2.87
C ALA A 4 15.18 -31.43 -3.43
N LEU A 5 15.94 -31.36 -4.53
CA LEU A 5 16.17 -30.05 -5.16
C LEU A 5 14.89 -29.48 -5.73
N THR A 6 14.06 -30.35 -6.32
CA THR A 6 12.79 -29.91 -6.87
C THR A 6 11.89 -29.35 -5.78
N LEU A 7 11.84 -30.03 -4.64
CA LEU A 7 11.03 -29.55 -3.52
C LEU A 7 11.50 -28.20 -3.03
N ARG A 8 12.80 -27.98 -2.98
CA ARG A 8 13.30 -26.67 -2.57
C ARG A 8 12.91 -25.59 -3.53
N GLN A 9 12.96 -25.90 -4.82
CA GLN A 9 12.56 -24.91 -5.81
C GLN A 9 11.09 -24.59 -5.68
N ASP A 10 10.28 -25.59 -5.40
CA ASP A 10 8.86 -25.35 -5.19
C ASP A 10 8.63 -24.45 -3.98
N GLU A 11 9.39 -24.68 -2.92
CA GLU A 11 9.26 -23.84 -1.75
C GLU A 11 9.69 -22.41 -2.04
N ALA A 12 10.75 -22.24 -2.82
CA ALA A 12 11.25 -20.93 -3.18
C ALA A 12 10.27 -20.18 -4.08
N ARG A 13 9.38 -20.93 -4.72
CA ARG A 13 8.39 -20.34 -5.62
C ARG A 13 7.00 -20.35 -5.04
N SER A 14 6.89 -20.29 -3.73
CA SER A 14 5.57 -20.25 -3.13
C SER A 14 4.80 -19.04 -3.66
N PRO A 15 3.47 -19.16 -3.76
CA PRO A 15 2.66 -18.03 -4.23
C PRO A 15 2.88 -16.76 -3.41
N GLU A 16 3.13 -16.94 -2.13
CA GLU A 16 3.37 -15.82 -1.24
C GLU A 16 4.64 -15.08 -1.61
N MET A 17 5.72 -15.82 -1.84
CA MET A 17 6.99 -15.21 -2.21
C MET A 17 6.92 -14.55 -3.57
N GLU A 18 6.19 -15.15 -4.49
CA GLU A 18 6.04 -14.56 -5.81
C GLU A 18 5.25 -13.27 -5.76
N ARG A 19 4.23 -13.23 -4.89
CA ARG A 19 3.47 -12.00 -4.70
C ARG A 19 4.36 -10.89 -4.14
N GLU A 20 5.19 -11.23 -3.18
CA GLU A 20 6.09 -10.25 -2.59
C GLU A 20 7.07 -9.71 -3.62
N ARG A 21 7.60 -10.59 -4.46
CA ARG A 21 8.52 -10.15 -5.50
C ARG A 21 7.83 -9.27 -6.53
N ALA A 22 6.59 -9.61 -6.88
CA ALA A 22 5.83 -8.80 -7.81
C ALA A 22 5.58 -7.41 -7.24
N ILE A 23 5.26 -7.35 -5.97
CA ILE A 23 5.05 -6.07 -5.30
C ILE A 23 6.34 -5.26 -5.32
N GLU A 24 7.47 -5.88 -5.02
CA GLU A 24 8.73 -5.16 -4.99
C GLU A 24 9.13 -4.65 -6.37
N ARG A 25 8.84 -5.44 -7.42
CA ARG A 25 9.08 -4.98 -8.78
C ARG A 25 8.24 -3.75 -9.10
N ASP A 26 6.98 -3.76 -8.70
CA ASP A 26 6.11 -2.62 -8.95
C ASP A 26 6.55 -1.39 -8.14
N VAL A 27 7.03 -1.61 -6.92
CA VAL A 27 7.55 -0.51 -6.10
C VAL A 27 8.75 0.16 -6.80
N GLU A 28 9.68 -0.66 -7.30
CA GLU A 28 10.84 -0.13 -8.00
C GLU A 28 10.45 0.63 -9.25
N ALA A 29 9.50 0.06 -10.00
CA ALA A 29 9.03 0.72 -11.21
C ALA A 29 8.30 2.03 -10.89
N CYS A 30 7.54 2.04 -9.80
CA CYS A 30 6.89 3.26 -9.34
C CYS A 30 7.88 4.39 -9.10
N ARG A 31 9.03 4.05 -8.54
CA ARG A 31 10.07 5.05 -8.28
C ARG A 31 10.56 5.68 -9.56
N ARG A 32 10.48 4.94 -10.66
CA ARG A 32 10.89 5.45 -11.97
C ARG A 32 9.74 6.09 -12.71
N ASN A 33 8.65 6.38 -11.99
CA ASN A 33 7.47 7.01 -12.57
C ASN A 33 6.75 6.15 -13.60
N ASP A 34 6.84 4.83 -13.44
CA ASP A 34 6.12 3.92 -14.32
C ASP A 34 4.65 3.93 -13.93
N TRP A 35 3.83 4.49 -14.79
CA TRP A 35 2.43 4.68 -14.52
C TRP A 35 1.66 3.37 -14.40
N GLU A 36 2.00 2.39 -15.22
CA GLU A 36 1.34 1.10 -15.18
C GLU A 36 1.65 0.36 -13.89
N ALA A 37 2.90 0.44 -13.44
CA ALA A 37 3.28 -0.18 -12.18
C ALA A 37 2.54 0.45 -11.01
N LYS A 38 2.37 1.76 -11.06
CA LYS A 38 1.61 2.45 -10.03
C LYS A 38 0.18 1.94 -9.97
N THR A 39 -0.45 1.79 -11.13
CA THR A 39 -1.81 1.30 -11.21
C THR A 39 -1.91 -0.12 -10.67
N ARG A 40 -0.98 -0.99 -11.03
CA ARG A 40 -0.97 -2.37 -10.55
C ARG A 40 -0.81 -2.42 -9.03
N LEU A 41 0.08 -1.59 -8.51
CA LEU A 41 0.32 -1.56 -7.08
C LEU A 41 -0.93 -1.14 -6.33
N ILE A 42 -1.59 -0.10 -6.81
CA ILE A 42 -2.84 0.35 -6.20
C ILE A 42 -3.89 -0.75 -6.25
N GLN A 43 -4.02 -1.44 -7.38
CA GLN A 43 -4.97 -2.54 -7.50
C GLN A 43 -4.65 -3.66 -6.51
N THR A 44 -3.39 -3.97 -6.36
CA THR A 44 -2.97 -5.00 -5.42
C THR A 44 -3.36 -4.66 -3.99
N PHE A 45 -3.31 -3.38 -3.64
CA PHE A 45 -3.60 -2.94 -2.27
C PHE A 45 -5.04 -2.51 -2.06
N MET A 46 -5.88 -2.50 -3.11
CA MET A 46 -7.27 -2.05 -2.95
C MET A 46 -8.05 -2.79 -1.86
N PRO A 47 -7.93 -4.11 -1.73
CA PRO A 47 -8.65 -4.76 -0.64
C PRO A 47 -8.27 -4.23 0.74
N LEU A 48 -6.98 -3.97 0.92
CA LEU A 48 -6.52 -3.41 2.20
C LEU A 48 -7.03 -1.98 2.38
N LEU A 49 -6.92 -1.17 1.35
CA LEU A 49 -7.39 0.22 1.42
C LEU A 49 -8.87 0.28 1.73
N THR A 50 -9.65 -0.56 1.07
CA THR A 50 -11.09 -0.61 1.30
C THR A 50 -11.40 -1.07 2.71
N SER A 51 -10.70 -2.09 3.18
CA SER A 51 -10.92 -2.61 4.53
C SER A 51 -10.63 -1.55 5.59
N LEU A 52 -9.52 -0.84 5.42
CA LEU A 52 -9.15 0.20 6.38
C LEU A 52 -10.14 1.36 6.36
N ALA A 53 -10.61 1.72 5.16
CA ALA A 53 -11.59 2.79 5.04
C ALA A 53 -12.90 2.42 5.72
N LYS A 54 -13.33 1.17 5.56
CA LYS A 54 -14.59 0.72 6.15
C LYS A 54 -14.54 0.71 7.67
N LYS A 55 -13.37 0.55 8.24
CA LYS A 55 -13.24 0.64 9.69
C LYS A 55 -13.44 2.05 10.21
N ARG A 56 -13.30 3.04 9.33
CA ARG A 56 -13.38 4.44 9.74
C ARG A 56 -14.72 5.07 9.46
N SER A 57 -15.46 4.58 8.47
CA SER A 57 -16.73 5.19 8.11
C SER A 57 -17.60 4.23 7.32
N GLN A 58 -18.91 4.43 7.39
CA GLN A 58 -19.88 3.71 6.58
C GLN A 58 -20.44 4.60 5.47
N ASP A 59 -20.12 5.88 5.52
CA ASP A 59 -20.60 6.82 4.54
C ASP A 59 -19.82 6.72 3.23
N THR A 60 -20.50 6.60 2.11
CA THR A 60 -19.85 6.38 0.81
C THR A 60 -18.88 7.49 0.46
N ALA A 61 -19.27 8.74 0.67
CA ALA A 61 -18.38 9.86 0.34
C ALA A 61 -17.14 9.85 1.22
N ALA A 62 -17.30 9.53 2.50
CA ALA A 62 -16.15 9.46 3.40
C ALA A 62 -15.25 8.28 3.04
N LEU A 63 -15.85 7.12 2.68
CA LEU A 63 -15.06 5.97 2.26
C LEU A 63 -14.15 6.32 1.10
N ASN A 64 -14.71 7.02 0.12
CA ASN A 64 -13.91 7.40 -1.05
C ASN A 64 -12.76 8.31 -0.67
N ARG A 65 -12.98 9.23 0.25
CA ARG A 65 -11.90 10.12 0.71
C ARG A 65 -10.80 9.34 1.43
N TYR A 66 -11.18 8.38 2.26
CA TYR A 66 -10.18 7.56 2.94
C TYR A 66 -9.39 6.71 1.95
N ILE A 67 -10.07 6.14 0.97
CA ILE A 67 -9.39 5.33 -0.03
C ILE A 67 -8.40 6.18 -0.82
N GLU A 68 -8.81 7.39 -1.23
CA GLU A 68 -7.90 8.26 -1.96
C GLU A 68 -6.71 8.68 -1.11
N ALA A 69 -6.94 8.96 0.16
CA ALA A 69 -5.85 9.27 1.07
C ALA A 69 -4.90 8.10 1.20
N GLY A 70 -5.45 6.88 1.29
CA GLY A 70 -4.63 5.68 1.37
C GLY A 70 -3.81 5.45 0.13
N LYS A 71 -4.39 5.72 -1.05
CA LYS A 71 -3.64 5.60 -2.30
C LYS A 71 -2.44 6.55 -2.31
N THR A 72 -2.64 7.76 -1.86
CA THR A 72 -1.57 8.74 -1.78
C THR A 72 -0.48 8.26 -0.84
N GLY A 73 -0.87 7.72 0.32
CA GLY A 73 0.09 7.18 1.26
C GLY A 73 0.86 6.02 0.68
N LEU A 74 0.17 5.13 -0.02
CA LEU A 74 0.81 3.99 -0.66
C LEU A 74 1.86 4.44 -1.67
N VAL A 75 1.52 5.37 -2.53
CA VAL A 75 2.45 5.86 -3.54
C VAL A 75 3.63 6.56 -2.88
N ASN A 76 3.37 7.36 -1.86
CA ASN A 76 4.47 8.02 -1.15
C ASN A 76 5.42 7.01 -0.50
N SER A 77 4.90 5.89 -0.01
CA SER A 77 5.75 4.91 0.63
C SER A 77 6.75 4.30 -0.35
N THR A 78 6.40 4.22 -1.64
CA THR A 78 7.34 3.65 -2.62
C THR A 78 8.61 4.46 -2.73
N ARG A 79 8.52 5.75 -2.49
CA ARG A 79 9.67 6.63 -2.62
C ARG A 79 10.67 6.49 -1.48
N HIS A 80 10.22 5.98 -0.36
CA HIS A 80 11.04 5.89 0.85
C HIS A 80 11.40 4.47 1.24
N TYR A 81 10.84 3.49 0.56
CA TYR A 81 11.06 2.10 0.91
C TYR A 81 12.43 1.60 0.50
N LYS A 82 13.09 0.89 1.42
CA LYS A 82 14.35 0.22 1.16
C LYS A 82 14.25 -1.20 1.71
N SER A 83 14.24 -2.17 0.83
CA SER A 83 14.02 -3.55 1.24
C SER A 83 15.07 -4.06 2.20
N SER A 84 16.31 -3.56 2.10
CA SER A 84 17.38 -4.00 2.98
C SER A 84 17.21 -3.51 4.41
N VAL A 85 16.40 -2.48 4.62
CA VAL A 85 16.25 -1.86 5.93
C VAL A 85 14.83 -1.99 6.49
N ASN A 86 13.82 -1.87 5.62
CA ASN A 86 12.45 -1.71 6.06
C ASN A 86 11.62 -2.99 6.09
N GLY A 87 12.20 -4.14 5.70
CA GLY A 87 11.46 -5.38 5.71
C GLY A 87 10.47 -5.48 4.57
N LYS A 88 9.33 -6.11 4.84
CA LYS A 88 8.32 -6.30 3.80
C LYS A 88 7.64 -4.98 3.46
N PHE A 89 7.43 -4.76 2.16
CA PHE A 89 6.81 -3.54 1.71
C PHE A 89 5.41 -3.35 2.29
N GLN A 90 4.64 -4.44 2.38
CA GLN A 90 3.27 -4.34 2.88
C GLN A 90 3.22 -3.71 4.28
N VAL A 91 4.14 -4.13 5.13
CA VAL A 91 4.20 -3.61 6.49
C VAL A 91 4.64 -2.16 6.49
N PHE A 92 5.65 -1.85 5.69
CA PHE A 92 6.15 -0.49 5.59
C PHE A 92 5.08 0.46 5.06
N ALA A 93 4.40 0.04 3.99
CA ALA A 93 3.40 0.87 3.36
C ALA A 93 2.20 1.13 4.26
N LEU A 94 1.86 0.18 5.12
CA LEU A 94 0.71 0.31 6.00
C LEU A 94 0.82 1.56 6.87
N ASN A 95 2.00 1.86 7.36
CA ASN A 95 2.21 3.05 8.17
C ASN A 95 1.88 4.32 7.40
N TYR A 96 2.29 4.37 6.13
CA TYR A 96 2.02 5.53 5.29
C TYR A 96 0.54 5.63 4.97
N ILE A 97 -0.09 4.50 4.67
CA ILE A 97 -1.51 4.47 4.34
C ILE A 97 -2.32 4.97 5.53
N GLU A 98 -2.06 4.42 6.70
CA GLU A 98 -2.81 4.80 7.88
C GLU A 98 -2.53 6.23 8.30
N ASP A 99 -1.31 6.70 8.14
CA ASP A 99 -1.00 8.08 8.47
C ASP A 99 -1.81 9.04 7.60
N HIS A 100 -1.90 8.76 6.31
CA HIS A 100 -2.67 9.63 5.42
C HIS A 100 -4.16 9.58 5.74
N MET A 101 -4.68 8.41 6.08
CA MET A 101 -6.07 8.32 6.48
C MET A 101 -6.31 9.03 7.81
N ASN A 102 -5.37 8.90 8.74
CA ASN A 102 -5.50 9.56 10.04
C ASN A 102 -5.54 11.07 9.93
N ARG A 103 -4.87 11.62 8.94
CA ARG A 103 -4.88 13.07 8.75
C ARG A 103 -6.28 13.60 8.47
N LEU A 104 -7.12 12.79 7.84
CA LEU A 104 -8.50 13.19 7.60
C LEU A 104 -9.31 13.24 8.88
N ASP A 105 -8.88 12.48 9.89
CA ASP A 105 -9.60 12.44 11.17
C ASP A 105 -9.25 13.60 12.08
N ARG A 106 -8.23 14.38 11.75
CA ARG A 106 -7.78 15.45 12.64
C ARG A 106 -8.70 16.64 12.55
N PRO A 107 -9.26 17.10 13.66
CA PRO A 107 -10.14 18.27 13.64
C PRO A 107 -9.48 19.50 13.05
N GLY A 108 -8.18 19.65 13.26
CA GLY A 108 -7.49 20.82 12.75
C GLY A 108 -7.49 20.90 11.24
N ILE A 109 -7.49 19.75 10.57
CA ILE A 109 -7.51 19.73 9.12
C ILE A 109 -8.84 20.24 8.59
N PHE A 110 -9.93 19.84 9.23
CA PHE A 110 -11.24 20.32 8.84
C PHE A 110 -11.36 21.82 9.02
N LYS A 111 -10.86 22.33 10.11
CA LYS A 111 -10.88 23.76 10.32
C LYS A 111 -10.12 24.49 9.24
N ARG A 112 -8.98 23.95 8.84
CA ARG A 112 -8.22 24.59 7.80
C ARG A 112 -8.93 24.56 6.46
N LEU A 113 -9.50 23.41 6.13
CA LEU A 113 -10.10 23.23 4.82
C LEU A 113 -11.43 23.94 4.69
N PHE A 114 -12.20 23.96 5.76
CA PHE A 114 -13.54 24.47 5.70
C PHE A 114 -13.74 25.74 6.49
N GLY A 115 -12.75 26.28 6.81
CA GLY A 115 -12.83 27.52 7.22
C GLY A 115 -13.24 27.91 8.39
N ARG A 116 -13.37 28.42 8.89
CA ARG A 116 -13.63 28.81 9.74
C ARG A 116 -14.70 28.87 10.00
N SER A 117 -15.08 28.58 9.77
CA SER A 117 -16.31 28.65 9.97
C SER A 117 -16.82 28.69 11.12
#